data_d0900751d4242b04a81af27a3816b480
#
_entry.id   d0900751d4242b04a81af27a3816b480
#
_cell.length_a   1.000
_cell.length_b   1.000
_cell.length_c   1.000
_cell.angle_alpha   90.00
_cell.angle_beta   90.00
_cell.angle_gamma   90.00
#
_symmetry.space_group_name_H-M   'P 1'
#
loop_
_entity.id
_entity.type
_entity.pdbx_description
1 polymer ?
#
loop_
_entity_poly.entity_id
_entity_poly.type
_entity_poly.pdbx_seq_one_letter_code
_entity_poly.pdbx_strand_id
1 'polypeptide(L)'
;SLATLTLQGRKALARLMQQQAIYLAWGNGESSWDNTLPPTPTNTTQLTNLIGYRKAKQIRFCEPDEQGEIQVPTGKFRLSDTASQHLYCQFTYDFEDGLGEHIRELGLMLGTT
;
A
#
# COMPACT_ATOMS: atom_id res chain seq x y z
N SER A 1 -26.22 15.95 -2.80
CA SER A 1 -25.93 15.09 -3.95
C SER A 1 -24.56 14.44 -3.80
N LEU A 2 -24.44 13.25 -4.33
CA LEU A 2 -23.17 12.54 -4.33
C LEU A 2 -22.41 12.90 -5.61
N ALA A 3 -21.11 13.19 -5.43
CA ALA A 3 -20.22 13.42 -6.56
C ALA A 3 -19.43 12.15 -6.82
N THR A 4 -19.30 11.79 -8.08
CA THR A 4 -18.52 10.64 -8.50
C THR A 4 -17.27 11.13 -9.22
N LEU A 5 -16.12 10.64 -8.81
CA LEU A 5 -14.87 10.98 -9.44
C LEU A 5 -14.79 10.30 -10.81
N THR A 6 -14.53 11.09 -11.86
CA THR A 6 -14.44 10.56 -13.22
C THR A 6 -13.19 9.69 -13.39
N LEU A 7 -13.16 8.91 -14.49
CA LEU A 7 -11.97 8.13 -14.82
C LEU A 7 -10.75 9.04 -14.97
N GLN A 8 -10.90 10.19 -15.64
CA GLN A 8 -9.77 11.12 -15.80
C GLN A 8 -9.32 11.68 -14.44
N GLY A 9 -10.27 11.95 -13.54
CA GLY A 9 -9.94 12.38 -12.20
C GLY A 9 -9.19 11.31 -11.41
N ARG A 10 -9.60 10.05 -11.54
CA ARG A 10 -8.91 8.95 -10.87
C ARG A 10 -7.49 8.75 -11.43
N LYS A 11 -7.32 8.89 -12.76
CA LYS A 11 -5.99 8.83 -13.37
C LYS A 11 -5.10 9.97 -12.88
N ALA A 12 -5.66 11.17 -12.74
CA ALA A 12 -4.91 12.33 -12.25
C ALA A 12 -4.45 12.10 -10.81
N LEU A 13 -5.31 11.56 -9.95
CA LEU A 13 -4.93 11.24 -8.57
C LEU A 13 -3.86 10.18 -8.52
N ALA A 14 -3.98 9.13 -9.34
CA ALA A 14 -2.97 8.08 -9.39
C ALA A 14 -1.62 8.65 -9.83
N ARG A 15 -1.62 9.57 -10.79
CA ARG A 15 -0.39 10.21 -11.24
C ARG A 15 0.24 11.05 -10.13
N LEU A 16 -0.57 11.80 -9.38
CA LEU A 16 -0.05 12.58 -8.26
C LEU A 16 0.56 11.67 -7.19
N MET A 17 -0.10 10.57 -6.88
CA MET A 17 0.42 9.60 -5.92
C MET A 17 1.70 8.93 -6.41
N GLN A 18 1.75 8.60 -7.70
CA GLN A 18 2.92 7.95 -8.29
C GLN A 18 4.18 8.83 -8.17
N GLN A 19 4.00 10.14 -8.14
CA GLN A 19 5.11 11.09 -8.01
C GLN A 19 5.57 11.30 -6.58
N GLN A 20 4.88 10.72 -5.62
CA GLN A 20 5.22 10.86 -4.20
C GLN A 20 6.16 9.76 -3.74
N ALA A 21 6.84 10.00 -2.64
CA ALA A 21 7.54 8.94 -1.94
C ALA A 21 6.51 8.17 -1.11
N ILE A 22 6.37 6.89 -1.39
CA ILE A 22 5.44 6.02 -0.68
C ILE A 22 6.23 5.04 0.16
N TYR A 23 5.87 4.95 1.45
CA TYR A 23 6.51 4.06 2.40
C TYR A 23 5.50 3.06 2.93
N LEU A 24 5.96 1.83 3.11
CA LEU A 24 5.22 0.84 3.87
C LEU A 24 5.82 0.81 5.28
N ALA A 25 4.99 1.06 6.27
CA ALA A 25 5.36 0.96 7.67
C ALA A 25 4.81 -0.32 8.26
N TRP A 26 5.54 -0.93 9.18
CA TRP A 26 5.06 -2.11 9.87
C TRP A 26 5.34 -1.99 11.36
N GLY A 27 4.51 -2.68 12.13
CA GLY A 27 4.63 -2.68 13.57
C GLY A 27 4.17 -4.01 14.15
N ASN A 28 4.44 -4.22 15.43
CA ASN A 28 4.02 -5.44 16.09
C ASN A 28 2.71 -5.30 16.86
N GLY A 29 2.08 -4.12 16.80
CA GLY A 29 0.78 -3.91 17.42
C GLY A 29 0.74 -4.36 18.86
N GLU A 30 -0.31 -5.09 19.24
CA GLU A 30 -0.47 -5.65 20.57
C GLU A 30 -0.65 -7.16 20.48
N SER A 31 -0.03 -7.90 21.40
CA SER A 31 -0.10 -9.35 21.38
C SER A 31 -1.53 -9.88 21.56
N SER A 32 -2.40 -9.10 22.16
CA SER A 32 -3.81 -9.47 22.32
C SER A 32 -4.53 -9.62 21.00
N TRP A 33 -4.02 -8.99 19.93
CA TRP A 33 -4.63 -9.09 18.60
C TRP A 33 -4.52 -10.48 17.99
N ASP A 34 -3.64 -11.32 18.50
CA ASP A 34 -3.51 -12.69 18.02
C ASP A 34 -4.77 -13.53 18.34
N ASN A 35 -5.51 -13.15 19.38
CA ASN A 35 -6.69 -13.88 19.83
C ASN A 35 -7.99 -13.10 19.61
N THR A 36 -7.90 -11.78 19.50
CA THR A 36 -9.06 -10.90 19.38
C THR A 36 -8.75 -9.84 18.33
N LEU A 37 -9.54 -9.82 17.24
CA LEU A 37 -9.34 -8.81 16.19
C LEU A 37 -9.63 -7.43 16.76
N PRO A 38 -8.74 -6.46 16.49
CA PRO A 38 -8.99 -5.08 16.88
C PRO A 38 -10.10 -4.49 16.01
N PRO A 39 -10.83 -3.48 16.51
CA PRO A 39 -11.79 -2.77 15.67
C PRO A 39 -11.05 -2.05 14.53
N THR A 40 -11.75 -1.85 13.42
CA THR A 40 -11.17 -1.12 12.29
C THR A 40 -10.91 0.32 12.73
N PRO A 41 -9.66 0.79 12.64
CA PRO A 41 -9.34 2.15 13.05
C PRO A 41 -9.89 3.17 12.05
N THR A 42 -10.52 4.22 12.56
CA THR A 42 -11.05 5.30 11.72
C THR A 42 -10.31 6.60 11.90
N ASN A 43 -9.63 6.77 13.03
CA ASN A 43 -8.93 8.02 13.35
C ASN A 43 -7.44 7.82 13.59
N THR A 44 -6.91 6.65 13.24
CA THR A 44 -5.51 6.35 13.49
C THR A 44 -4.61 7.10 12.53
N THR A 45 -3.63 7.82 13.06
CA THR A 45 -2.65 8.57 12.27
C THR A 45 -1.26 7.95 12.32
N GLN A 46 -1.07 6.93 13.15
CA GLN A 46 0.21 6.22 13.29
C GLN A 46 -0.05 4.81 13.79
N LEU A 47 0.93 3.95 13.57
CA LEU A 47 0.86 2.58 14.07
C LEU A 47 0.97 2.56 15.59
N THR A 48 0.36 1.56 16.21
CA THR A 48 0.39 1.40 17.66
C THR A 48 1.81 1.20 18.16
N ASN A 49 2.59 0.39 17.46
CA ASN A 49 3.94 0.08 17.88
C ASN A 49 4.82 -0.12 16.66
N LEU A 50 5.30 0.98 16.09
CA LEU A 50 6.10 1.00 14.87
C LEU A 50 7.44 0.29 15.07
N ILE A 51 7.74 -0.67 14.21
CA ILE A 51 9.04 -1.33 14.18
C ILE A 51 9.94 -0.70 13.11
N GLY A 52 9.39 -0.43 11.93
CA GLY A 52 10.19 0.11 10.85
C GLY A 52 9.34 0.51 9.65
N TYR A 53 10.00 1.04 8.65
CA TYR A 53 9.35 1.43 7.41
C TYR A 53 10.35 1.31 6.26
N ARG A 54 9.80 1.17 5.05
CA ARG A 54 10.62 1.05 3.85
C ARG A 54 9.97 1.79 2.70
N LYS A 55 10.79 2.51 1.94
CA LYS A 55 10.32 3.23 0.75
C LYS A 55 10.00 2.25 -0.37
N ALA A 56 8.98 2.56 -1.16
CA ALA A 56 8.64 1.75 -2.32
C ALA A 56 9.82 1.67 -3.27
N LYS A 57 10.12 0.46 -3.72
CA LYS A 57 11.17 0.22 -4.71
C LYS A 57 10.76 0.77 -6.06
N GLN A 58 9.49 0.60 -6.40
CA GLN A 58 8.91 1.17 -7.60
C GLN A 58 7.42 1.42 -7.41
N ILE A 59 6.93 2.43 -8.11
CA ILE A 59 5.52 2.77 -8.16
C ILE A 59 5.18 2.94 -9.64
N ARG A 60 4.32 2.08 -10.16
CA ARG A 60 4.00 2.07 -11.58
C ARG A 60 2.50 1.99 -11.79
N PHE A 61 2.06 2.54 -12.91
CA PHE A 61 0.68 2.33 -13.33
C PHE A 61 0.47 0.87 -13.72
N CYS A 62 -0.73 0.37 -13.52
CA CYS A 62 -1.09 -0.98 -13.93
C CYS A 62 -2.54 -1.00 -14.39
N GLU A 63 -2.91 -2.05 -15.10
CA GLU A 63 -4.28 -2.23 -15.57
C GLU A 63 -4.72 -3.67 -15.43
N PRO A 64 -6.03 -3.90 -15.21
CA PRO A 64 -6.56 -5.25 -15.16
C PRO A 64 -6.27 -5.99 -16.47
N ASP A 65 -5.81 -7.24 -16.35
CA ASP A 65 -5.52 -8.08 -17.50
C ASP A 65 -5.52 -9.52 -17.01
N GLU A 66 -6.40 -10.35 -17.57
CA GLU A 66 -6.50 -11.75 -17.19
C GLU A 66 -5.22 -12.54 -17.47
N GLN A 67 -4.38 -12.03 -18.38
CA GLN A 67 -3.09 -12.62 -18.71
C GLN A 67 -1.94 -11.90 -17.97
N GLY A 68 -2.25 -11.02 -17.05
CA GLY A 68 -1.26 -10.21 -16.36
C GLY A 68 -0.37 -11.02 -15.43
N GLU A 69 0.85 -10.54 -15.27
CA GLU A 69 1.85 -11.18 -14.40
C GLU A 69 1.64 -10.93 -12.93
N ILE A 70 0.93 -9.83 -12.61
CA ILE A 70 0.69 -9.47 -11.21
C ILE A 70 -0.61 -10.10 -10.78
N GLN A 71 -0.53 -10.96 -9.75
CA GLN A 71 -1.72 -11.62 -9.23
C GLN A 71 -1.97 -11.17 -7.80
N VAL A 72 -3.18 -10.65 -7.57
CA VAL A 72 -3.65 -10.24 -6.24
C VAL A 72 -5.01 -10.87 -6.00
N PRO A 73 -5.52 -10.86 -4.74
CA PRO A 73 -6.82 -11.49 -4.47
C PRO A 73 -7.97 -10.97 -5.33
N THR A 74 -7.91 -9.72 -5.76
CA THR A 74 -8.99 -9.11 -6.56
C THR A 74 -8.85 -9.32 -8.06
N GLY A 75 -7.76 -9.94 -8.54
CA GLY A 75 -7.59 -10.19 -9.96
C GLY A 75 -6.15 -10.19 -10.42
N LYS A 76 -5.99 -10.11 -11.72
CA LYS A 76 -4.66 -10.06 -12.35
C LYS A 76 -4.48 -8.74 -13.07
N PHE A 77 -3.25 -8.24 -13.06
CA PHE A 77 -2.90 -6.95 -13.62
C PHE A 77 -1.62 -7.05 -14.44
N ARG A 78 -1.49 -6.12 -15.39
CA ARG A 78 -0.24 -5.91 -16.12
C ARG A 78 0.28 -4.51 -15.82
N LEU A 79 1.58 -4.34 -15.87
CA LEU A 79 2.18 -3.01 -15.75
C LEU A 79 1.88 -2.21 -17.01
N SER A 80 1.72 -0.90 -16.86
CA SER A 80 1.39 0.00 -17.95
C SER A 80 2.34 1.19 -17.95
N ASP A 81 2.75 1.62 -19.15
CA ASP A 81 3.56 2.82 -19.32
C ASP A 81 2.68 4.07 -19.49
N THR A 82 1.39 3.89 -19.63
CA THR A 82 0.45 5.00 -19.74
C THR A 82 -0.31 5.16 -18.43
N ALA A 83 -0.72 6.41 -18.15
CA ALA A 83 -1.46 6.70 -16.92
C ALA A 83 -2.73 5.86 -16.82
N SER A 84 -3.01 5.35 -15.64
CA SER A 84 -4.20 4.58 -15.35
C SER A 84 -4.74 4.99 -13.97
N GLN A 85 -5.86 4.38 -13.58
CA GLN A 85 -6.42 4.62 -12.25
C GLN A 85 -5.93 3.63 -11.20
N HIS A 86 -4.99 2.76 -11.55
CA HIS A 86 -4.44 1.76 -10.65
C HIS A 86 -2.94 1.95 -10.51
N LEU A 87 -2.44 1.76 -9.30
CA LEU A 87 -1.01 1.81 -9.03
C LEU A 87 -0.52 0.49 -8.46
N TYR A 88 0.62 0.07 -8.94
CA TYR A 88 1.35 -1.06 -8.40
C TYR A 88 2.52 -0.50 -7.59
N CYS A 89 2.53 -0.77 -6.30
CA CYS A 89 3.59 -0.35 -5.39
C CYS A 89 4.33 -1.59 -4.92
N GLN A 90 5.62 -1.63 -5.13
CA GLN A 90 6.43 -2.76 -4.71
C GLN A 90 7.35 -2.35 -3.56
N PHE A 91 7.29 -3.13 -2.49
CA PHE A 91 8.15 -2.95 -1.33
C PHE A 91 8.95 -4.22 -1.14
N THR A 92 10.24 -4.07 -0.94
CA THR A 92 11.11 -5.20 -0.65
C THR A 92 11.85 -4.90 0.64
N TYR A 93 11.99 -5.88 1.50
CA TYR A 93 12.81 -5.73 2.68
C TYR A 93 13.69 -6.96 2.87
N ASP A 94 14.84 -6.73 3.50
CA ASP A 94 15.79 -7.78 3.74
C ASP A 94 15.26 -8.74 4.79
N PHE A 95 15.76 -9.95 4.75
CA PHE A 95 15.41 -10.97 5.70
C PHE A 95 15.56 -10.51 7.15
N GLU A 96 16.52 -9.62 7.41
CA GLU A 96 16.83 -9.15 8.76
C GLU A 96 15.87 -8.08 9.28
N ASP A 97 15.10 -7.45 8.41
CA ASP A 97 14.25 -6.32 8.78
C ASP A 97 13.16 -6.68 9.81
N GLY A 98 12.67 -7.90 9.78
CA GLY A 98 11.62 -8.34 10.68
C GLY A 98 11.98 -9.59 11.47
N LEU A 99 13.25 -9.88 11.58
CA LEU A 99 13.69 -11.12 12.23
C LEU A 99 13.33 -11.12 13.72
N GLY A 100 12.57 -12.15 14.12
CA GLY A 100 12.16 -12.29 15.51
C GLY A 100 10.95 -11.46 15.89
N GLU A 101 10.40 -10.67 14.98
CA GLU A 101 9.27 -9.81 15.25
C GLU A 101 7.99 -10.35 14.66
N HIS A 102 6.89 -10.12 15.36
CA HIS A 102 5.56 -10.44 14.86
C HIS A 102 4.96 -9.18 14.24
N ILE A 103 4.65 -9.23 12.96
CA ILE A 103 4.04 -8.10 12.27
C ILE A 103 2.53 -8.22 12.41
N ARG A 104 1.90 -7.28 13.09
CA ARG A 104 0.46 -7.25 13.34
C ARG A 104 -0.22 -6.04 12.75
N GLU A 105 0.54 -5.08 12.23
CA GLU A 105 -0.03 -3.87 11.65
C GLU A 105 0.83 -3.38 10.50
N LEU A 106 0.16 -2.84 9.48
CA LEU A 106 0.79 -2.27 8.30
C LEU A 106 0.14 -0.92 8.01
N GLY A 107 0.93 0.00 7.48
CA GLY A 107 0.40 1.30 7.06
C GLY A 107 1.16 1.84 5.87
N LEU A 108 0.46 2.57 5.01
CA LEU A 108 1.10 3.30 3.92
C LEU A 108 1.25 4.75 4.35
N MET A 109 2.42 5.32 4.08
CA MET A 109 2.71 6.71 4.39
C MET A 109 3.21 7.41 3.14
N LEU A 110 2.78 8.65 2.95
CA LEU A 110 3.29 9.51 1.89
C LEU A 110 4.31 10.44 2.52
N GLY A 111 5.47 10.55 1.88
CA GLY A 111 6.54 11.39 2.40
C GLY A 111 7.19 12.21 1.31
N THR A 112 8.13 13.04 1.70
CA THR A 112 8.83 13.91 0.76
C THR A 112 10.22 13.39 0.38
N THR A 113 10.67 12.36 0.97
CA THR A 113 11.96 11.74 0.62
C THR A 113 12.00 10.31 1.04
#